data_2c05c37481bb7c78693ff8f4ac3f1dd5
#
_entry.id   2c05c37481bb7c78693ff8f4ac3f1dd5
#
_cell.length_a   1.000
_cell.length_b   1.000
_cell.length_c   1.000
_cell.angle_alpha   90.00
_cell.angle_beta   90.00
_cell.angle_gamma   90.00
#
_symmetry.space_group_name_H-M   'P 1'
#
loop_
_entity.id
_entity.type
_entity.pdbx_description
1 polymer ?
#
loop_
_entity_poly.entity_id
_entity_poly.type
_entity_poly.pdbx_seq_one_letter_code
_entity_poly.pdbx_strand_id
1 'polypeptide(L)'
;MLDAADFLDASILIVDDQEANVLLLEQMLRDVGYRCLTSTMDPRAVHALHRENHYDLILLDLHMPGMDGFQVMEDLKETEADGYLPVLAITAQPGHRLRALASGAKDFIRKPFDLMEAKTRIHNMLEVRLLYKQLEHANHELESLTLHDALTGLPNRRLLIDRLSLAIAHARRNQCTMAVMFLDLDLSLIHI
;
A
#
# COMPACT_ATOMS: atom_id res chain seq x y z
N MET A 1 -8.95 -6.46 -15.76
CA MET A 1 -7.93 -5.96 -16.72
C MET A 1 -7.71 -4.51 -16.31
N LEU A 2 -6.46 -4.09 -16.10
CA LEU A 2 -6.17 -2.69 -15.76
C LEU A 2 -6.59 -1.80 -16.93
N ASP A 3 -7.33 -0.73 -16.62
CA ASP A 3 -7.71 0.27 -17.62
C ASP A 3 -6.65 1.38 -17.65
N ALA A 4 -6.50 2.05 -18.78
CA ALA A 4 -5.60 3.20 -18.91
C ALA A 4 -5.93 4.31 -17.88
N ALA A 5 -7.20 4.43 -17.49
CA ALA A 5 -7.65 5.35 -16.46
C ALA A 5 -7.05 5.02 -15.07
N ASP A 6 -6.96 3.74 -14.70
CA ASP A 6 -6.42 3.29 -13.42
C ASP A 6 -4.97 3.78 -13.21
N PHE A 7 -4.18 3.79 -14.29
CA PHE A 7 -2.81 4.31 -14.26
C PHE A 7 -2.75 5.82 -14.06
N LEU A 8 -3.63 6.56 -14.74
CA LEU A 8 -3.62 8.02 -14.70
C LEU A 8 -4.13 8.60 -13.38
N ASP A 9 -4.94 7.81 -12.67
CA ASP A 9 -5.51 8.15 -11.37
C ASP A 9 -4.68 7.57 -10.19
N ALA A 10 -3.59 6.86 -10.49
CA ALA A 10 -2.66 6.39 -9.46
C ALA A 10 -2.06 7.56 -8.67
N SER A 11 -2.03 7.43 -7.34
CA SER A 11 -1.52 8.46 -6.44
C SER A 11 0.00 8.33 -6.28
N ILE A 12 0.72 9.39 -6.63
CA ILE A 12 2.20 9.42 -6.61
C ILE A 12 2.67 10.50 -5.66
N LEU A 13 3.58 10.14 -4.74
CA LEU A 13 4.28 11.09 -3.88
C LEU A 13 5.70 11.32 -4.41
N ILE A 14 6.08 12.59 -4.56
CA ILE A 14 7.42 13.02 -4.94
C ILE A 14 8.11 13.63 -3.72
N VAL A 15 9.30 13.14 -3.41
CA VAL A 15 10.08 13.56 -2.23
C VAL A 15 11.49 13.92 -2.68
N ASP A 16 11.81 15.22 -2.70
CA ASP A 16 13.14 15.74 -3.07
C ASP A 16 13.32 17.09 -2.37
N ASP A 17 14.47 17.36 -1.79
CA ASP A 17 14.76 18.62 -1.07
C ASP A 17 14.97 19.81 -2.02
N GLN A 18 15.09 19.56 -3.31
CA GLN A 18 15.29 20.58 -4.33
C GLN A 18 14.01 20.83 -5.14
N GLU A 19 13.46 22.03 -4.99
CA GLU A 19 12.24 22.43 -5.69
C GLU A 19 12.31 22.24 -7.21
N ALA A 20 13.47 22.49 -7.81
CA ALA A 20 13.69 22.31 -9.25
C ALA A 20 13.50 20.84 -9.69
N ASN A 21 13.91 19.87 -8.87
CA ASN A 21 13.72 18.45 -9.16
C ASN A 21 12.25 18.05 -9.00
N VAL A 22 11.59 18.56 -7.97
CA VAL A 22 10.16 18.36 -7.73
C VAL A 22 9.36 18.85 -8.94
N LEU A 23 9.57 20.10 -9.36
CA LEU A 23 8.88 20.69 -10.52
C LEU A 23 9.13 19.92 -11.81
N LEU A 24 10.37 19.46 -12.04
CA LEU A 24 10.71 18.65 -13.22
C LEU A 24 9.94 17.33 -13.23
N LEU A 25 9.90 16.62 -12.11
CA LEU A 25 9.20 15.35 -12.00
C LEU A 25 7.67 15.53 -12.11
N GLU A 26 7.12 16.56 -11.45
CA GLU A 26 5.69 16.87 -11.57
C GLU A 26 5.31 17.19 -13.03
N GLN A 27 6.07 18.04 -13.69
CA GLN A 27 5.80 18.39 -15.09
C GLN A 27 5.86 17.16 -15.99
N MET A 28 6.90 16.34 -15.83
CA MET A 28 7.06 15.10 -16.58
C MET A 28 5.85 14.14 -16.39
N LEU A 29 5.38 13.99 -15.16
CA LEU A 29 4.26 13.10 -14.85
C LEU A 29 2.94 13.67 -15.36
N ARG A 30 2.71 14.98 -15.23
CA ARG A 30 1.54 15.66 -15.78
C ARG A 30 1.49 15.57 -17.31
N ASP A 31 2.62 15.67 -17.99
CA ASP A 31 2.72 15.53 -19.46
C ASP A 31 2.35 14.11 -19.94
N VAL A 32 2.55 13.10 -19.10
CA VAL A 32 2.08 11.73 -19.35
C VAL A 32 0.58 11.57 -19.08
N GLY A 33 0.01 12.46 -18.26
CA GLY A 33 -1.41 12.47 -17.91
C GLY A 33 -1.74 12.02 -16.48
N TYR A 34 -0.74 11.75 -15.62
CA TYR A 34 -0.99 11.44 -14.21
C TYR A 34 -1.63 12.64 -13.50
N ARG A 35 -2.69 12.38 -12.71
CA ARG A 35 -3.55 13.42 -12.12
C ARG A 35 -3.33 13.61 -10.63
N CYS A 36 -3.06 12.52 -9.90
CA CYS A 36 -2.98 12.50 -8.45
C CYS A 36 -1.51 12.57 -8.00
N LEU A 37 -0.93 13.78 -8.11
CA LEU A 37 0.46 14.04 -7.71
C LEU A 37 0.49 14.87 -6.43
N THR A 38 1.27 14.44 -5.48
CA THR A 38 1.62 15.18 -4.27
C THR A 38 3.14 15.28 -4.19
N SER A 39 3.65 16.39 -3.68
CA SER A 39 5.08 16.56 -3.47
C SER A 39 5.38 17.11 -2.08
N THR A 40 6.56 16.79 -1.57
CA THR A 40 7.09 17.34 -0.32
C THR A 40 8.60 17.49 -0.41
N MET A 41 9.13 18.56 0.20
CA MET A 41 10.56 18.76 0.40
C MET A 41 11.01 18.34 1.82
N ASP A 42 10.08 17.96 2.68
CA ASP A 42 10.39 17.48 4.03
C ASP A 42 10.27 15.95 4.10
N PRO A 43 11.40 15.21 4.21
CA PRO A 43 11.38 13.76 4.31
C PRO A 43 10.64 13.23 5.54
N ARG A 44 10.53 14.03 6.60
CA ARG A 44 9.82 13.65 7.83
C ARG A 44 8.31 13.59 7.66
N ALA A 45 7.78 14.33 6.69
CA ALA A 45 6.35 14.34 6.39
C ALA A 45 5.89 13.09 5.65
N VAL A 46 6.79 12.33 5.03
CA VAL A 46 6.46 11.22 4.11
C VAL A 46 5.59 10.15 4.77
N HIS A 47 5.97 9.72 5.99
CA HIS A 47 5.22 8.70 6.72
C HIS A 47 3.77 9.15 7.03
N ALA A 48 3.60 10.38 7.52
CA ALA A 48 2.28 10.93 7.83
C ALA A 48 1.44 11.09 6.55
N LEU A 49 2.03 11.63 5.49
CA LEU A 49 1.39 11.81 4.19
C LEU A 49 0.96 10.46 3.59
N HIS A 50 1.83 9.44 3.65
CA HIS A 50 1.48 8.13 3.11
C HIS A 50 0.35 7.46 3.92
N ARG A 51 0.38 7.57 5.23
CA ARG A 51 -0.67 7.01 6.10
C ARG A 51 -2.04 7.67 5.86
N GLU A 52 -2.06 8.94 5.48
CA GLU A 52 -3.30 9.69 5.20
C GLU A 52 -3.83 9.43 3.79
N ASN A 53 -2.94 9.38 2.78
CA ASN A 53 -3.32 9.40 1.36
C ASN A 53 -3.13 8.05 0.65
N HIS A 54 -2.45 7.08 1.25
CA HIS A 54 -2.22 5.73 0.70
C HIS A 54 -1.66 5.75 -0.73
N TYR A 55 -0.50 6.39 -0.93
CA TYR A 55 0.12 6.50 -2.26
C TYR A 55 0.43 5.16 -2.91
N ASP A 56 0.31 5.11 -4.23
CA ASP A 56 0.60 3.93 -5.04
C ASP A 56 2.06 3.81 -5.43
N LEU A 57 2.78 4.93 -5.44
CA LEU A 57 4.21 4.99 -5.73
C LEU A 57 4.82 6.18 -4.99
N ILE A 58 6.02 5.98 -4.46
CA ILE A 58 6.83 7.05 -3.89
C ILE A 58 8.11 7.21 -4.72
N LEU A 59 8.34 8.42 -5.25
CA LEU A 59 9.61 8.83 -5.86
C LEU A 59 10.42 9.51 -4.78
N LEU A 60 11.55 8.93 -4.38
CA LEU A 60 12.29 9.36 -3.19
C LEU A 60 13.74 9.68 -3.54
N ASP A 61 14.14 10.94 -3.37
CA ASP A 61 15.56 11.27 -3.36
C ASP A 61 16.22 10.66 -2.11
N LEU A 62 17.36 10.01 -2.31
CA LEU A 62 18.13 9.44 -1.21
C LEU A 62 19.04 10.45 -0.51
N HIS A 63 19.33 11.58 -1.14
CA HIS A 63 20.30 12.54 -0.62
C HIS A 63 19.67 13.87 -0.24
N MET A 64 19.04 13.88 0.93
CA MET A 64 18.38 15.05 1.48
C MET A 64 19.03 15.47 2.81
N PRO A 65 19.11 16.79 3.12
CA PRO A 65 19.63 17.28 4.38
C PRO A 65 18.76 16.87 5.57
N GLY A 66 19.38 16.47 6.64
CA GLY A 66 18.72 16.22 7.94
C GLY A 66 18.13 14.84 8.14
N MET A 67 17.48 14.25 7.15
CA MET A 67 17.00 12.86 7.15
C MET A 67 17.29 12.25 5.78
N ASP A 68 18.04 11.15 5.74
CA ASP A 68 18.37 10.51 4.50
C ASP A 68 17.21 9.62 4.02
N GLY A 69 17.09 9.44 2.70
CA GLY A 69 16.01 8.64 2.13
C GLY A 69 16.01 7.17 2.59
N PHE A 70 17.12 6.65 3.12
CA PHE A 70 17.17 5.29 3.68
C PHE A 70 16.38 5.20 4.98
N GLN A 71 16.42 6.24 5.83
CA GLN A 71 15.61 6.31 7.04
C GLN A 71 14.12 6.38 6.69
N VAL A 72 13.75 7.17 5.68
CA VAL A 72 12.36 7.22 5.17
C VAL A 72 11.88 5.84 4.74
N MET A 73 12.72 5.07 4.02
CA MET A 73 12.35 3.71 3.58
C MET A 73 12.23 2.72 4.76
N GLU A 74 13.04 2.86 5.80
CA GLU A 74 12.93 2.03 7.01
C GLU A 74 11.61 2.31 7.76
N ASP A 75 11.26 3.58 7.93
CA ASP A 75 9.99 4.00 8.57
C ASP A 75 8.77 3.50 7.76
N LEU A 76 8.83 3.56 6.43
CA LEU A 76 7.76 3.05 5.56
C LEU A 76 7.58 1.53 5.67
N LYS A 77 8.65 0.76 5.82
CA LYS A 77 8.57 -0.69 6.00
C LYS A 77 7.81 -1.10 7.27
N GLU A 78 7.98 -0.36 8.35
CA GLU A 78 7.27 -0.64 9.59
C GLU A 78 5.75 -0.45 9.46
N THR A 79 5.35 0.46 8.57
CA THR A 79 3.94 0.79 8.33
C THR A 79 3.26 -0.17 7.34
N GLU A 80 4.00 -0.63 6.34
CA GLU A 80 3.53 -1.47 5.23
C GLU A 80 4.01 -2.92 5.38
N ALA A 81 4.02 -3.45 6.60
CA ALA A 81 4.53 -4.81 6.88
C ALA A 81 3.85 -5.89 6.03
N ASP A 82 2.57 -5.70 5.67
CA ASP A 82 1.77 -6.67 4.92
C ASP A 82 1.44 -6.22 3.47
N GLY A 83 1.87 -5.01 3.06
CA GLY A 83 1.51 -4.41 1.77
C GLY A 83 2.69 -4.29 0.79
N TYR A 84 2.37 -4.16 -0.50
CA TYR A 84 3.35 -3.86 -1.56
C TYR A 84 3.32 -2.36 -1.90
N LEU A 85 4.15 -1.54 -1.25
CA LEU A 85 4.37 -0.15 -1.62
C LEU A 85 5.66 -0.02 -2.43
N PRO A 86 5.60 0.31 -3.72
CA PRO A 86 6.81 0.55 -4.49
C PRO A 86 7.42 1.91 -4.16
N VAL A 87 8.72 1.91 -3.83
CA VAL A 87 9.55 3.10 -3.70
C VAL A 87 10.58 3.10 -4.82
N LEU A 88 10.57 4.14 -5.65
CA LEU A 88 11.59 4.39 -6.67
C LEU A 88 12.63 5.35 -6.10
N ALA A 89 13.80 4.83 -5.78
CA ALA A 89 14.89 5.62 -5.24
C ALA A 89 15.57 6.44 -6.33
N ILE A 90 15.82 7.72 -6.08
CA ILE A 90 16.54 8.62 -6.98
C ILE A 90 17.86 9.00 -6.30
N THR A 91 19.00 8.83 -6.97
CA THR A 91 20.30 9.09 -6.37
C THR A 91 21.35 9.55 -7.37
N ALA A 92 22.24 10.45 -6.94
CA ALA A 92 23.41 10.84 -7.72
C ALA A 92 24.62 9.92 -7.50
N GLN A 93 24.61 9.08 -6.44
CA GLN A 93 25.78 8.29 -6.05
C GLN A 93 25.69 6.82 -6.53
N PRO A 94 26.67 6.33 -7.31
CA PRO A 94 26.64 4.97 -7.83
C PRO A 94 26.65 3.87 -6.75
N GLY A 95 27.28 4.14 -5.60
CA GLY A 95 27.40 3.18 -4.49
C GLY A 95 26.11 2.94 -3.71
N HIS A 96 25.12 3.81 -3.83
CA HIS A 96 23.85 3.72 -3.07
C HIS A 96 22.87 2.69 -3.64
N ARG A 97 23.08 2.22 -4.87
CA ARG A 97 22.19 1.27 -5.55
C ARG A 97 21.89 0.02 -4.72
N LEU A 98 22.94 -0.70 -4.31
CA LEU A 98 22.76 -1.96 -3.56
C LEU A 98 22.14 -1.69 -2.18
N ARG A 99 22.54 -0.59 -1.54
CA ARG A 99 21.97 -0.17 -0.26
C ARG A 99 20.49 0.18 -0.39
N ALA A 100 20.09 0.94 -1.44
CA ALA A 100 18.70 1.30 -1.67
C ALA A 100 17.80 0.06 -1.84
N LEU A 101 18.23 -0.90 -2.67
CA LEU A 101 17.49 -2.14 -2.86
C LEU A 101 17.43 -2.97 -1.56
N ALA A 102 18.52 -3.07 -0.81
CA ALA A 102 18.55 -3.74 0.49
C ALA A 102 17.63 -3.06 1.52
N SER A 103 17.54 -1.71 1.48
CA SER A 103 16.65 -0.92 2.33
C SER A 103 15.18 -0.95 1.91
N GLY A 104 14.85 -1.59 0.78
CA GLY A 104 13.46 -1.84 0.35
C GLY A 104 12.98 -1.08 -0.87
N ALA A 105 13.82 -0.23 -1.48
CA ALA A 105 13.49 0.33 -2.79
C ALA A 105 13.24 -0.81 -3.79
N LYS A 106 12.20 -0.69 -4.58
CA LYS A 106 11.88 -1.70 -5.60
C LYS A 106 12.68 -1.49 -6.88
N ASP A 107 13.04 -0.24 -7.15
CA ASP A 107 13.93 0.14 -8.25
C ASP A 107 14.67 1.46 -7.91
N PHE A 108 15.59 1.87 -8.74
CA PHE A 108 16.32 3.13 -8.57
C PHE A 108 16.59 3.81 -9.92
N ILE A 109 16.73 5.14 -9.87
CA ILE A 109 17.18 5.97 -11.00
C ILE A 109 18.39 6.80 -10.57
N ARG A 110 19.37 6.92 -11.46
CA ARG A 110 20.57 7.71 -11.20
C ARG A 110 20.44 9.13 -11.78
N LYS A 111 20.72 10.15 -10.97
CA LYS A 111 20.86 11.54 -11.45
C LYS A 111 22.23 11.74 -12.17
N PRO A 112 22.30 12.46 -13.31
CA PRO A 112 21.18 12.93 -14.11
C PRO A 112 20.48 11.76 -14.81
N PHE A 113 19.16 11.77 -14.88
CA PHE A 113 18.39 10.70 -15.50
C PHE A 113 17.69 11.14 -16.79
N ASP A 114 17.50 10.18 -17.68
CA ASP A 114 16.66 10.34 -18.86
C ASP A 114 15.19 10.30 -18.46
N LEU A 115 14.40 11.26 -18.93
CA LEU A 115 12.97 11.32 -18.64
C LEU A 115 12.21 10.11 -19.20
N MET A 116 12.67 9.53 -20.31
CA MET A 116 12.04 8.32 -20.87
C MET A 116 12.31 7.09 -19.99
N GLU A 117 13.54 6.97 -19.44
CA GLU A 117 13.87 5.93 -18.47
C GLU A 117 12.98 6.07 -17.22
N ALA A 118 12.86 7.27 -16.68
CA ALA A 118 12.04 7.55 -15.52
C ALA A 118 10.57 7.16 -15.76
N LYS A 119 9.98 7.61 -16.87
CA LYS A 119 8.60 7.26 -17.26
C LYS A 119 8.38 5.75 -17.35
N THR A 120 9.30 5.03 -17.99
CA THR A 120 9.20 3.58 -18.16
C THR A 120 9.24 2.85 -16.81
N ARG A 121 10.16 3.24 -15.91
CA ARG A 121 10.27 2.62 -14.58
C ARG A 121 9.03 2.90 -13.72
N ILE A 122 8.57 4.15 -13.71
CA ILE A 122 7.34 4.56 -12.99
C ILE A 122 6.14 3.75 -13.49
N HIS A 123 5.96 3.65 -14.80
CA HIS A 123 4.87 2.88 -15.40
C HIS A 123 4.91 1.40 -14.98
N ASN A 124 6.07 0.74 -15.11
CA ASN A 124 6.22 -0.66 -14.74
C ASN A 124 5.97 -0.90 -13.24
N MET A 125 6.41 0.01 -12.38
CA MET A 125 6.19 -0.10 -10.94
C MET A 125 4.73 0.09 -10.57
N LEU A 126 4.04 1.02 -11.20
CA LEU A 126 2.60 1.22 -11.02
C LEU A 126 1.78 0.04 -11.55
N GLU A 127 2.18 -0.56 -12.68
CA GLU A 127 1.52 -1.77 -13.19
C GLU A 127 1.54 -2.89 -12.14
N VAL A 128 2.70 -3.17 -11.57
CA VAL A 128 2.81 -4.19 -10.53
C VAL A 128 1.97 -3.83 -9.29
N ARG A 129 1.99 -2.55 -8.86
CA ARG A 129 1.20 -2.08 -7.71
C ARG A 129 -0.29 -2.24 -7.93
N LEU A 130 -0.79 -1.83 -9.09
CA LEU A 130 -2.21 -1.90 -9.41
C LEU A 130 -2.70 -3.34 -9.56
N LEU A 131 -1.88 -4.23 -10.16
CA LEU A 131 -2.15 -5.66 -10.19
C LEU A 131 -2.20 -6.26 -8.79
N TYR A 132 -1.30 -5.85 -7.91
CA TYR A 132 -1.29 -6.30 -6.51
C TYR A 132 -2.57 -5.87 -5.79
N LYS A 133 -3.00 -4.61 -5.95
CA LYS A 133 -4.29 -4.12 -5.41
C LYS A 133 -5.50 -4.92 -5.93
N GLN A 134 -5.52 -5.24 -7.23
CA GLN A 134 -6.61 -6.05 -7.79
C GLN A 134 -6.62 -7.46 -7.19
N LEU A 135 -5.45 -8.07 -6.98
CA LEU A 135 -5.33 -9.37 -6.34
C LEU A 135 -5.81 -9.35 -4.88
N GLU A 136 -5.40 -8.34 -4.12
CA GLU A 136 -5.87 -8.15 -2.74
C GLU A 136 -7.39 -8.00 -2.67
N HIS A 137 -7.95 -7.18 -3.56
CA HIS A 137 -9.40 -6.98 -3.63
C HIS A 137 -10.14 -8.28 -3.96
N ALA A 138 -9.67 -9.01 -4.98
CA ALA A 138 -10.25 -10.30 -5.36
C ALA A 138 -10.16 -11.34 -4.24
N ASN A 139 -9.04 -11.41 -3.53
CA ASN A 139 -8.88 -12.30 -2.39
C ASN A 139 -9.85 -11.93 -1.26
N HIS A 140 -10.00 -10.64 -0.96
CA HIS A 140 -10.92 -10.17 0.07
C HIS A 140 -12.39 -10.47 -0.28
N GLU A 141 -12.77 -10.32 -1.55
CA GLU A 141 -14.10 -10.73 -2.03
C GLU A 141 -14.33 -12.24 -1.89
N LEU A 142 -13.34 -13.06 -2.28
CA LEU A 142 -13.41 -14.52 -2.13
C LEU A 142 -13.53 -14.92 -0.66
N GLU A 143 -12.76 -14.30 0.24
CA GLU A 143 -12.86 -14.52 1.68
C GLU A 143 -14.25 -14.16 2.21
N SER A 144 -14.78 -13.00 1.80
CA SER A 144 -16.12 -12.57 2.17
C SER A 144 -17.19 -13.59 1.76
N LEU A 145 -17.14 -14.08 0.53
CA LEU A 145 -18.07 -15.10 0.03
C LEU A 145 -17.95 -16.43 0.77
N THR A 146 -16.76 -16.79 1.25
CA THR A 146 -16.51 -18.06 1.96
C THR A 146 -16.80 -18.00 3.46
N LEU A 147 -16.87 -16.81 4.05
CA LEU A 147 -17.02 -16.59 5.48
C LEU A 147 -18.40 -16.07 5.89
N HIS A 148 -19.22 -15.65 4.94
CA HIS A 148 -20.57 -15.14 5.18
C HIS A 148 -21.63 -16.02 4.51
N ASP A 149 -22.83 -16.03 5.07
CA ASP A 149 -24.00 -16.67 4.49
C ASP A 149 -24.56 -15.81 3.34
N ALA A 150 -24.70 -16.38 2.15
CA ALA A 150 -25.06 -15.64 0.93
C ALA A 150 -26.49 -15.05 0.98
N LEU A 151 -27.38 -15.58 1.82
CA LEU A 151 -28.75 -15.12 1.93
C LEU A 151 -28.91 -13.98 2.91
N THR A 152 -28.26 -14.09 4.06
CA THR A 152 -28.44 -13.16 5.20
C THR A 152 -27.32 -12.15 5.34
N GLY A 153 -26.16 -12.37 4.71
CA GLY A 153 -24.95 -11.57 4.89
C GLY A 153 -24.28 -11.75 6.27
N LEU A 154 -24.83 -12.61 7.14
CA LEU A 154 -24.27 -12.86 8.46
C LEU A 154 -23.06 -13.80 8.38
N PRO A 155 -22.15 -13.73 9.39
CA PRO A 155 -21.07 -14.70 9.52
C PRO A 155 -21.57 -16.14 9.46
N ASN A 156 -20.98 -16.94 8.58
CA ASN A 156 -21.33 -18.35 8.51
C ASN A 156 -20.69 -19.17 9.67
N ARG A 157 -21.01 -20.45 9.75
CA ARG A 157 -20.49 -21.34 10.80
C ARG A 157 -18.97 -21.35 10.88
N ARG A 158 -18.27 -21.21 9.75
CA ARG A 158 -16.79 -21.21 9.69
C ARG A 158 -16.22 -19.99 10.39
N LEU A 159 -16.71 -18.80 10.04
CA LEU A 159 -16.29 -17.54 10.66
C LEU A 159 -16.64 -17.50 12.15
N LEU A 160 -17.79 -18.07 12.54
CA LEU A 160 -18.17 -18.19 13.96
C LEU A 160 -17.14 -19.01 14.76
N ILE A 161 -16.72 -20.17 14.25
CA ILE A 161 -15.75 -21.04 14.91
C ILE A 161 -14.38 -20.34 15.04
N ASP A 162 -13.92 -19.67 14.01
CA ASP A 162 -12.66 -18.93 14.03
C ASP A 162 -12.69 -17.79 15.05
N ARG A 163 -13.75 -16.98 15.06
CA ARG A 163 -13.94 -15.89 16.04
C ARG A 163 -14.05 -16.41 17.45
N LEU A 164 -14.76 -17.52 17.66
CA LEU A 164 -14.89 -18.18 18.96
C LEU A 164 -13.53 -18.65 19.49
N SER A 165 -12.71 -19.25 18.62
CA SER A 165 -11.36 -19.71 18.97
C SER A 165 -10.46 -18.56 19.41
N LEU A 166 -10.49 -17.43 18.69
CA LEU A 166 -9.76 -16.21 19.04
C LEU A 166 -10.26 -15.62 20.37
N ALA A 167 -11.58 -15.56 20.56
CA ALA A 167 -12.17 -15.03 21.79
C ALA A 167 -11.82 -15.90 23.02
N ILE A 168 -11.79 -17.23 22.88
CA ILE A 168 -11.35 -18.15 23.94
C ILE A 168 -9.87 -17.92 24.26
N ALA A 169 -9.01 -17.79 23.26
CA ALA A 169 -7.58 -17.52 23.46
C ALA A 169 -7.35 -16.18 24.17
N HIS A 170 -8.12 -15.14 23.81
CA HIS A 170 -8.10 -13.83 24.44
C HIS A 170 -8.59 -13.89 25.90
N ALA A 171 -9.70 -14.56 26.17
CA ALA A 171 -10.26 -14.73 27.50
C ALA A 171 -9.28 -15.46 28.43
N ARG A 172 -8.62 -16.53 27.93
CA ARG A 172 -7.56 -17.24 28.68
C ARG A 172 -6.39 -16.36 29.03
N ARG A 173 -5.92 -15.51 28.08
CA ARG A 173 -4.77 -14.64 28.28
C ARG A 173 -5.05 -13.54 29.30
N ASN A 174 -6.25 -12.98 29.27
CA ASN A 174 -6.68 -11.86 30.11
C ASN A 174 -7.43 -12.32 31.39
N GLN A 175 -7.54 -13.62 31.64
CA GLN A 175 -8.26 -14.22 32.77
C GLN A 175 -9.69 -13.67 32.92
N CYS A 176 -10.38 -13.43 31.82
CA CYS A 176 -11.77 -13.00 31.80
C CYS A 176 -12.70 -14.10 31.32
N THR A 177 -13.99 -14.01 31.69
CA THR A 177 -15.04 -14.93 31.29
C THR A 177 -15.66 -14.50 29.98
N MET A 178 -16.05 -15.45 29.14
CA MET A 178 -16.76 -15.25 27.89
C MET A 178 -18.09 -16.03 27.94
N ALA A 179 -19.15 -15.46 27.43
CA ALA A 179 -20.43 -16.11 27.24
C ALA A 179 -20.76 -16.26 25.75
N VAL A 180 -21.34 -17.37 25.37
CA VAL A 180 -21.85 -17.64 24.02
C VAL A 180 -23.36 -17.86 24.13
N MET A 181 -24.12 -17.17 23.31
CA MET A 181 -25.56 -17.30 23.25
C MET A 181 -25.97 -17.95 21.93
N PHE A 182 -26.75 -18.99 21.96
CA PHE A 182 -27.41 -19.59 20.80
C PHE A 182 -28.89 -19.19 20.82
N LEU A 183 -29.35 -18.66 19.68
CA LEU A 183 -30.76 -18.34 19.47
C LEU A 183 -31.26 -19.19 18.30
N ASP A 184 -32.34 -19.90 18.53
CA ASP A 184 -33.05 -20.67 17.51
C ASP A 184 -34.49 -20.17 17.40
N LEU A 185 -34.97 -20.02 16.16
CA LEU A 185 -36.35 -19.65 15.87
C LEU A 185 -37.09 -20.93 15.45
N ASP A 186 -37.77 -21.52 16.37
CA ASP A 186 -38.47 -22.85 16.28
C ASP A 186 -39.45 -23.02 15.10
N LEU A 187 -39.62 -22.03 14.21
CA LEU A 187 -40.64 -22.03 13.16
C LEU A 187 -40.11 -21.91 11.73
N SER A 188 -38.80 -21.82 11.52
CA SER A 188 -38.27 -21.50 10.17
C SER A 188 -38.16 -22.73 9.23
N LEU A 189 -38.24 -23.97 9.74
CA LEU A 189 -38.05 -25.18 8.94
C LEU A 189 -39.30 -26.09 8.85
N ILE A 190 -40.44 -25.75 9.44
CA ILE A 190 -41.64 -26.61 9.47
C ILE A 190 -42.68 -26.22 8.40
N HIS A 191 -42.51 -25.12 7.66
CA HIS A 191 -43.48 -24.66 6.65
C HIS A 191 -42.87 -24.44 5.24
N ILE A 192 -42.13 -25.42 4.74
CA ILE A 192 -41.86 -25.52 3.29
C ILE A 192 -42.39 -26.88 2.81
#